data_1779805a7a8ef1f03cc5432a2d2e7a62
#
_entry.id   1779805a7a8ef1f03cc5432a2d2e7a62
#
_cell.length_a   1.000
_cell.length_b   1.000
_cell.length_c   1.000
_cell.angle_alpha   90.00
_cell.angle_beta   90.00
_cell.angle_gamma   90.00
#
_symmetry.space_group_name_H-M   'P 1'
#
loop_
_entity.id
_entity.type
_entity.pdbx_description
1 polymer ?
#
loop_
_entity_poly.entity_id
_entity_poly.type
_entity_poly.pdbx_seq_one_letter_code
_entity_poly.pdbx_strand_id
1 'polypeptide(L)'
;VLVRQALNYATDKQAIVKAVFLDSGSVAKSPIPSTMLGYKKDLPDYDYDPQKAKALLKQAGLEQGAEVTLWSMPVQRPYNPNSKRIAEMIQNDWAKVGVKAKIVSYEWGEYLAGMRKGEHDSALYGWMSDNGDPDNFAGTLLSCGNIQTGSNAARWCDKSYDALVKKALLVSDPQARAKLYEQAQEIFYQQAPWITLATGKTFYATRSNVSGYRVSMMGSDFSKAKLN
;
A
#
# COMPACT_ATOMS: atom_id res chain seq x y z
N VAL A 1 14.84 4.57 8.58
CA VAL A 1 13.55 4.32 9.27
C VAL A 1 12.90 5.64 9.63
N LEU A 2 13.56 6.52 10.41
CA LEU A 2 13.01 7.77 10.94
C LEU A 2 12.31 8.64 9.88
N VAL A 3 12.91 8.81 8.70
CA VAL A 3 12.31 9.59 7.60
C VAL A 3 11.02 8.92 7.12
N ARG A 4 10.99 7.59 6.93
CA ARG A 4 9.79 6.88 6.50
C ARG A 4 8.66 6.95 7.53
N GLN A 5 9.00 6.86 8.81
CA GLN A 5 8.03 7.07 9.90
C GLN A 5 7.53 8.51 9.93
N ALA A 6 8.41 9.48 9.76
CA ALA A 6 8.04 10.90 9.68
C ALA A 6 7.05 11.16 8.55
N LEU A 7 7.31 10.64 7.35
CA LEU A 7 6.41 10.81 6.20
C LEU A 7 5.07 10.10 6.39
N ASN A 8 5.04 8.96 7.13
CA ASN A 8 3.78 8.34 7.54
C ASN A 8 2.97 9.29 8.46
N TYR A 9 3.58 9.85 9.51
CA TYR A 9 2.91 10.82 10.40
C TYR A 9 2.56 12.13 9.69
N ALA A 10 3.30 12.52 8.65
CA ALA A 10 3.03 13.72 7.88
C ALA A 10 1.89 13.59 6.87
N THR A 11 1.39 12.39 6.59
CA THR A 11 0.38 12.12 5.56
C THR A 11 -1.00 11.95 6.19
N ASP A 12 -1.94 12.85 5.88
CA ASP A 12 -3.34 12.75 6.33
C ASP A 12 -4.11 11.73 5.47
N LYS A 13 -3.97 10.46 5.83
CA LYS A 13 -4.62 9.34 5.13
C LYS A 13 -6.16 9.45 5.17
N GLN A 14 -6.72 9.94 6.28
CA GLN A 14 -8.17 10.08 6.43
C GLN A 14 -8.72 11.14 5.47
N ALA A 15 -8.06 12.30 5.39
CA ALA A 15 -8.44 13.34 4.44
C ALA A 15 -8.32 12.85 2.99
N ILE A 16 -7.26 12.10 2.64
CA ILE A 16 -7.07 11.52 1.31
C ILE A 16 -8.20 10.55 0.98
N VAL A 17 -8.49 9.60 1.87
CA VAL A 17 -9.55 8.60 1.65
C VAL A 17 -10.89 9.28 1.50
N LYS A 18 -11.21 10.23 2.36
CA LYS A 18 -12.47 10.99 2.27
C LYS A 18 -12.59 11.76 0.96
N ALA A 19 -11.53 12.42 0.52
CA ALA A 19 -11.58 13.33 -0.64
C ALA A 19 -11.49 12.60 -1.99
N VAL A 20 -10.84 11.41 -2.04
CA VAL A 20 -10.52 10.73 -3.29
C VAL A 20 -11.27 9.42 -3.46
N PHE A 21 -11.40 8.63 -2.40
CA PHE A 21 -12.09 7.34 -2.46
C PHE A 21 -13.59 7.48 -2.15
N LEU A 22 -14.01 8.58 -1.53
CA LEU A 22 -15.37 8.77 -1.06
C LEU A 22 -15.79 7.56 -0.21
N ASP A 23 -16.92 6.91 -0.54
CA ASP A 23 -17.38 5.70 0.14
C ASP A 23 -16.77 4.39 -0.42
N SER A 24 -15.91 4.51 -1.45
CA SER A 24 -15.29 3.36 -2.12
C SER A 24 -13.95 2.93 -1.53
N GLY A 25 -13.57 3.45 -0.36
CA GLY A 25 -12.31 3.08 0.30
C GLY A 25 -12.36 3.22 1.80
N SER A 26 -11.36 2.62 2.43
CA SER A 26 -11.08 2.77 3.86
C SER A 26 -9.59 2.96 4.08
N VAL A 27 -9.20 3.67 5.14
CA VAL A 27 -7.79 3.84 5.50
C VAL A 27 -7.16 2.46 5.74
N ALA A 28 -6.00 2.23 5.12
CA ALA A 28 -5.20 1.04 5.35
C ALA A 28 -4.14 1.29 6.41
N LYS A 29 -3.85 0.30 7.25
CA LYS A 29 -2.76 0.33 8.24
C LYS A 29 -1.78 -0.83 8.12
N SER A 30 -2.05 -1.74 7.21
CA SER A 30 -1.27 -2.95 6.97
C SER A 30 -1.04 -3.14 5.47
N PRO A 31 0.04 -3.81 5.06
CA PRO A 31 0.22 -4.20 3.67
C PRO A 31 -0.78 -5.27 3.22
N ILE A 32 -1.39 -5.99 4.17
CA ILE A 32 -2.38 -7.04 3.91
C ILE A 32 -3.78 -6.47 4.12
N PRO A 33 -4.71 -6.61 3.15
CA PRO A 33 -6.11 -6.20 3.33
C PRO A 33 -6.80 -6.88 4.50
N SER A 34 -7.73 -6.18 5.15
CA SER A 34 -8.42 -6.66 6.37
C SER A 34 -9.27 -7.92 6.18
N THR A 35 -9.53 -8.31 4.95
CA THR A 35 -10.29 -9.52 4.59
C THR A 35 -9.43 -10.78 4.47
N MET A 36 -8.11 -10.63 4.56
CA MET A 36 -7.18 -11.74 4.37
C MET A 36 -6.77 -12.42 5.68
N LEU A 37 -6.38 -13.68 5.55
CA LEU A 37 -5.80 -14.46 6.63
C LEU A 37 -4.58 -13.74 7.23
N GLY A 38 -4.49 -13.71 8.55
CA GLY A 38 -3.34 -13.12 9.26
C GLY A 38 -3.31 -11.60 9.25
N TYR A 39 -4.43 -10.93 8.88
CA TYR A 39 -4.52 -9.49 9.09
C TYR A 39 -4.52 -9.16 10.58
N LYS A 40 -3.55 -8.37 11.01
CA LYS A 40 -3.39 -7.96 12.42
C LYS A 40 -4.31 -6.78 12.74
N LYS A 41 -5.45 -7.07 13.39
CA LYS A 41 -6.48 -6.06 13.71
C LYS A 41 -6.01 -4.97 14.67
N ASP A 42 -5.18 -5.35 15.63
CA ASP A 42 -4.63 -4.49 16.69
C ASP A 42 -3.27 -3.85 16.30
N LEU A 43 -2.85 -3.97 15.05
CA LEU A 43 -1.66 -3.27 14.56
C LEU A 43 -1.86 -1.76 14.76
N PRO A 44 -0.93 -1.04 15.40
CA PRO A 44 -0.98 0.42 15.47
C PRO A 44 -0.97 1.06 14.08
N ASP A 45 -1.44 2.30 13.99
CA ASP A 45 -1.33 3.10 12.78
C ASP A 45 -0.48 4.35 13.03
N TYR A 46 -0.09 5.00 11.96
CA TYR A 46 0.54 6.31 11.97
C TYR A 46 -0.57 7.36 11.82
N ASP A 47 -1.10 7.82 12.95
CA ASP A 47 -2.07 8.92 12.95
C ASP A 47 -1.41 10.21 12.46
N TYR A 48 -2.17 11.04 11.74
CA TYR A 48 -1.66 12.30 11.23
C TYR A 48 -1.18 13.22 12.34
N ASP A 49 0.13 13.41 12.43
CA ASP A 49 0.81 14.24 13.43
C ASP A 49 2.02 14.95 12.83
N PRO A 50 1.82 16.13 12.22
CA PRO A 50 2.92 16.90 11.63
C PRO A 50 4.00 17.32 12.65
N GLN A 51 3.67 17.46 13.93
CA GLN A 51 4.65 17.84 14.95
C GLN A 51 5.61 16.67 15.23
N LYS A 52 5.05 15.47 15.38
CA LYS A 52 5.84 14.24 15.52
C LYS A 52 6.68 13.98 14.28
N ALA A 53 6.12 14.23 13.09
CA ALA A 53 6.86 14.12 11.83
C ALA A 53 8.09 15.06 11.81
N LYS A 54 7.93 16.33 12.19
CA LYS A 54 9.04 17.29 12.30
C LYS A 54 10.10 16.82 13.29
N ALA A 55 9.69 16.34 14.45
CA ALA A 55 10.63 15.82 15.46
C ALA A 55 11.46 14.65 14.93
N LEU A 56 10.83 13.70 14.19
CA LEU A 56 11.53 12.58 13.57
C LEU A 56 12.47 13.02 12.44
N LEU A 57 12.06 13.99 11.61
CA LEU A 57 12.93 14.57 10.57
C LEU A 57 14.16 15.24 11.18
N LYS A 58 13.98 15.99 12.27
CA LYS A 58 15.10 16.57 13.02
C LYS A 58 16.05 15.50 13.55
N GLN A 59 15.53 14.43 14.16
CA GLN A 59 16.34 13.30 14.60
C GLN A 59 17.09 12.59 13.45
N ALA A 60 16.52 12.65 12.25
CA ALA A 60 17.14 12.12 11.03
C ALA A 60 18.17 13.07 10.39
N GLY A 61 18.43 14.24 10.97
CA GLY A 61 19.33 15.25 10.42
C GLY A 61 18.74 16.06 9.27
N LEU A 62 17.42 16.07 9.10
CA LEU A 62 16.69 16.76 8.02
C LEU A 62 15.90 17.98 8.53
N GLU A 63 16.39 18.66 9.56
CA GLU A 63 15.76 19.85 10.13
C GLU A 63 15.61 20.99 9.12
N GLN A 64 16.53 21.09 8.16
CA GLN A 64 16.50 22.10 7.08
C GLN A 64 15.56 21.72 5.93
N GLY A 65 14.87 20.59 6.04
CA GLY A 65 14.00 20.05 5.02
C GLY A 65 14.69 19.07 4.07
N ALA A 66 13.92 18.57 3.10
CA ALA A 66 14.40 17.68 2.07
C ALA A 66 13.62 17.92 0.77
N GLU A 67 14.23 17.57 -0.36
CA GLU A 67 13.56 17.52 -1.65
C GLU A 67 13.50 16.07 -2.14
N VAL A 68 12.34 15.63 -2.61
CA VAL A 68 12.12 14.26 -3.09
C VAL A 68 11.21 14.28 -4.32
N THR A 69 11.34 13.28 -5.18
CA THR A 69 10.36 13.03 -6.23
C THR A 69 9.21 12.19 -5.67
N LEU A 70 7.99 12.54 -6.06
CA LEU A 70 6.78 11.75 -5.80
C LEU A 70 6.17 11.35 -7.15
N TRP A 71 6.31 10.08 -7.48
CA TRP A 71 5.80 9.56 -8.73
C TRP A 71 4.29 9.32 -8.65
N SER A 72 3.55 9.98 -9.53
CA SER A 72 2.10 9.84 -9.67
C SER A 72 1.77 8.91 -10.82
N MET A 73 0.94 7.90 -10.58
CA MET A 73 0.51 6.96 -11.62
C MET A 73 -0.27 7.69 -12.73
N PRO A 74 0.03 7.42 -14.01
CA PRO A 74 -0.69 8.05 -15.13
C PRO A 74 -2.04 7.40 -15.40
N VAL A 75 -2.36 6.28 -14.75
CA VAL A 75 -3.55 5.47 -14.99
C VAL A 75 -4.39 5.34 -13.72
N GLN A 76 -5.70 5.27 -13.90
CA GLN A 76 -6.62 4.94 -12.81
C GLN A 76 -6.64 3.44 -12.54
N ARG A 77 -6.79 3.08 -11.27
CA ARG A 77 -6.95 1.71 -10.80
C ARG A 77 -7.96 1.67 -9.64
N PRO A 78 -8.61 0.54 -9.36
CA PRO A 78 -9.52 0.44 -8.21
C PRO A 78 -8.87 0.83 -6.87
N TYR A 79 -7.58 0.57 -6.72
CA TYR A 79 -6.78 0.95 -5.55
C TYR A 79 -6.20 2.37 -5.63
N ASN A 80 -6.35 3.07 -6.76
CA ASN A 80 -5.89 4.45 -6.95
C ASN A 80 -6.78 5.16 -7.99
N PRO A 81 -7.95 5.68 -7.57
CA PRO A 81 -8.92 6.26 -8.49
C PRO A 81 -8.51 7.63 -9.02
N ASN A 82 -7.62 8.36 -8.34
CA ASN A 82 -7.12 9.65 -8.79
C ASN A 82 -5.71 9.91 -8.22
N SER A 83 -4.71 9.34 -8.88
CA SER A 83 -3.31 9.43 -8.45
C SER A 83 -2.80 10.87 -8.36
N LYS A 84 -3.16 11.73 -9.32
CA LYS A 84 -2.76 13.13 -9.33
C LYS A 84 -3.26 13.84 -8.07
N ARG A 85 -4.53 13.67 -7.73
CA ARG A 85 -5.12 14.31 -6.55
C ARG A 85 -4.50 13.79 -5.25
N ILE A 86 -4.23 12.49 -5.16
CA ILE A 86 -3.53 11.89 -4.02
C ILE A 86 -2.13 12.50 -3.88
N ALA A 87 -1.37 12.58 -4.98
CA ALA A 87 -0.02 13.14 -4.98
C ALA A 87 -0.01 14.63 -4.55
N GLU A 88 -0.96 15.44 -5.04
CA GLU A 88 -1.11 16.84 -4.65
C GLU A 88 -1.41 17.00 -3.14
N MET A 89 -2.25 16.13 -2.58
CA MET A 89 -2.55 16.14 -1.15
C MET A 89 -1.32 15.76 -0.32
N ILE A 90 -0.60 14.69 -0.72
CA ILE A 90 0.64 14.28 -0.05
C ILE A 90 1.71 15.38 -0.16
N GLN A 91 1.88 15.98 -1.32
CA GLN A 91 2.82 17.10 -1.52
C GLN A 91 2.53 18.24 -0.56
N ASN A 92 1.25 18.62 -0.43
CA ASN A 92 0.83 19.69 0.48
C ASN A 92 1.06 19.31 1.94
N ASP A 93 0.81 18.08 2.33
CA ASP A 93 1.03 17.60 3.69
C ASP A 93 2.51 17.54 4.04
N TRP A 94 3.34 17.03 3.16
CA TRP A 94 4.79 16.96 3.37
C TRP A 94 5.44 18.34 3.40
N ALA A 95 4.93 19.30 2.64
CA ALA A 95 5.39 20.69 2.69
C ALA A 95 5.25 21.32 4.08
N LYS A 96 4.20 20.97 4.86
CA LYS A 96 3.98 21.45 6.23
C LYS A 96 5.10 21.03 7.20
N VAL A 97 5.82 19.99 6.86
CA VAL A 97 6.93 19.45 7.67
C VAL A 97 8.30 19.72 7.05
N GLY A 98 8.37 20.56 6.00
CA GLY A 98 9.61 20.96 5.35
C GLY A 98 10.09 20.03 4.23
N VAL A 99 9.31 19.02 3.85
CA VAL A 99 9.66 18.13 2.74
C VAL A 99 8.98 18.60 1.45
N LYS A 100 9.78 18.98 0.47
CA LYS A 100 9.33 19.43 -0.85
C LYS A 100 9.25 18.24 -1.80
N ALA A 101 8.03 17.78 -2.11
CA ALA A 101 7.81 16.72 -3.07
C ALA A 101 7.61 17.31 -4.48
N LYS A 102 8.44 16.89 -5.43
CA LYS A 102 8.25 17.19 -6.85
C LYS A 102 7.42 16.07 -7.47
N ILE A 103 6.18 16.37 -7.84
CA ILE A 103 5.31 15.41 -8.52
C ILE A 103 5.79 15.20 -9.95
N VAL A 104 6.02 13.95 -10.32
CA VAL A 104 6.37 13.54 -11.68
C VAL A 104 5.46 12.39 -12.12
N SER A 105 5.23 12.29 -13.42
CA SER A 105 4.46 11.21 -14.02
C SER A 105 5.08 10.83 -15.37
N TYR A 106 5.04 9.55 -15.69
CA TYR A 106 5.59 8.98 -16.92
C TYR A 106 4.51 8.18 -17.62
N GLU A 107 4.68 7.82 -18.88
CA GLU A 107 3.84 6.81 -19.50
C GLU A 107 3.87 5.51 -18.69
N TRP A 108 2.79 4.72 -18.72
CA TRP A 108 2.63 3.58 -17.79
C TRP A 108 3.74 2.53 -17.92
N GLY A 109 4.19 2.22 -19.13
CA GLY A 109 5.31 1.30 -19.36
C GLY A 109 6.63 1.81 -18.79
N GLU A 110 6.91 3.10 -18.98
CA GLU A 110 8.10 3.78 -18.44
C GLU A 110 8.01 3.87 -16.91
N TYR A 111 6.83 4.18 -16.37
CA TYR A 111 6.57 4.19 -14.92
C TYR A 111 6.95 2.86 -14.28
N LEU A 112 6.45 1.75 -14.84
CA LEU A 112 6.76 0.41 -14.35
C LEU A 112 8.24 0.04 -14.52
N ALA A 113 8.87 0.44 -15.63
CA ALA A 113 10.28 0.19 -15.88
C ALA A 113 11.17 0.93 -14.87
N GLY A 114 10.89 2.22 -14.64
CA GLY A 114 11.63 3.03 -13.67
C GLY A 114 11.40 2.55 -12.22
N MET A 115 10.16 2.15 -11.87
CA MET A 115 9.86 1.52 -10.57
C MET A 115 10.72 0.28 -10.33
N ARG A 116 10.82 -0.62 -11.31
CA ARG A 116 11.67 -1.83 -11.21
C ARG A 116 13.15 -1.49 -11.03
N LYS A 117 13.64 -0.44 -11.69
CA LYS A 117 15.03 0.03 -11.54
C LYS A 117 15.27 0.79 -10.23
N GLY A 118 14.20 1.27 -9.56
CA GLY A 118 14.30 2.08 -8.34
C GLY A 118 14.74 3.51 -8.61
N GLU A 119 14.25 4.12 -9.69
CA GLU A 119 14.59 5.49 -10.10
C GLU A 119 13.78 6.55 -9.33
N HIS A 120 12.82 6.13 -8.49
CA HIS A 120 11.96 7.00 -7.67
C HIS A 120 12.49 7.14 -6.24
N ASP A 121 12.30 8.33 -5.65
CA ASP A 121 12.45 8.50 -4.20
C ASP A 121 11.20 8.01 -3.48
N SER A 122 10.02 8.35 -4.02
CA SER A 122 8.72 7.86 -3.58
C SER A 122 7.77 7.72 -4.77
N ALA A 123 6.80 6.80 -4.65
CA ALA A 123 5.87 6.55 -5.74
C ALA A 123 4.51 6.09 -5.21
N LEU A 124 3.45 6.48 -5.91
CA LEU A 124 2.11 5.94 -5.70
C LEU A 124 1.99 4.62 -6.44
N TYR A 125 1.69 3.57 -5.72
CA TYR A 125 1.53 2.24 -6.28
C TYR A 125 0.46 1.48 -5.51
N GLY A 126 0.02 0.35 -6.05
CA GLY A 126 -0.92 -0.51 -5.37
C GLY A 126 -1.02 -1.88 -6.02
N TRP A 127 -1.73 -2.76 -5.37
CA TRP A 127 -1.85 -4.15 -5.77
C TRP A 127 -3.27 -4.66 -5.59
N MET A 128 -3.66 -5.61 -6.42
CA MET A 128 -4.85 -6.43 -6.24
C MET A 128 -4.40 -7.88 -6.12
N SER A 129 -5.01 -8.63 -5.21
CA SER A 129 -4.63 -10.03 -5.04
C SER A 129 -5.00 -10.87 -6.26
N ASP A 130 -4.05 -11.70 -6.70
CA ASP A 130 -4.26 -12.64 -7.80
C ASP A 130 -4.93 -13.95 -7.33
N ASN A 131 -4.81 -14.30 -6.05
CA ASN A 131 -5.21 -15.61 -5.53
C ASN A 131 -5.85 -15.59 -4.14
N GLY A 132 -5.98 -14.40 -3.51
CA GLY A 132 -6.53 -14.26 -2.16
C GLY A 132 -5.60 -14.69 -1.02
N ASP A 133 -4.38 -15.07 -1.33
CA ASP A 133 -3.40 -15.46 -0.32
C ASP A 133 -2.62 -14.24 0.20
N PRO A 134 -2.37 -14.14 1.52
CA PRO A 134 -1.59 -13.04 2.09
C PRO A 134 -0.18 -12.91 1.51
N ASP A 135 0.42 -14.00 1.03
CA ASP A 135 1.74 -13.97 0.40
C ASP A 135 1.78 -13.12 -0.86
N ASN A 136 0.66 -12.99 -1.54
CA ASN A 136 0.56 -12.13 -2.73
C ASN A 136 0.82 -10.64 -2.42
N PHE A 137 0.68 -10.24 -1.15
CA PHE A 137 1.09 -8.92 -0.66
C PHE A 137 2.42 -9.01 0.12
N ALA A 138 2.47 -9.86 1.15
CA ALA A 138 3.59 -9.92 2.06
C ALA A 138 4.88 -10.44 1.41
N GLY A 139 4.79 -11.53 0.65
CA GLY A 139 5.93 -12.14 -0.03
C GLY A 139 6.27 -11.41 -1.32
N THR A 140 5.30 -11.30 -2.23
CA THR A 140 5.53 -10.75 -3.57
C THR A 140 6.04 -9.31 -3.53
N LEU A 141 5.48 -8.46 -2.67
CA LEU A 141 5.77 -7.02 -2.69
C LEU A 141 6.84 -6.58 -1.68
N LEU A 142 7.22 -7.41 -0.71
CA LEU A 142 8.08 -6.99 0.39
C LEU A 142 9.28 -7.92 0.65
N SER A 143 9.32 -9.13 0.08
CA SER A 143 10.46 -10.03 0.26
C SER A 143 11.74 -9.45 -0.34
N CYS A 144 12.86 -9.69 0.33
CA CYS A 144 14.19 -9.25 -0.09
C CYS A 144 14.56 -9.70 -1.51
N GLY A 145 14.22 -10.94 -1.88
CA GLY A 145 14.49 -11.51 -3.21
C GLY A 145 13.77 -10.78 -4.34
N ASN A 146 12.65 -10.14 -4.04
CA ASN A 146 11.81 -9.46 -5.01
C ASN A 146 12.24 -8.01 -5.34
N ILE A 147 13.30 -7.52 -4.72
CA ILE A 147 13.95 -6.26 -5.10
C ILE A 147 14.54 -6.37 -6.52
N GLN A 148 15.20 -7.49 -6.83
CA GLN A 148 15.85 -7.69 -8.13
C GLN A 148 14.83 -7.90 -9.26
N THR A 149 13.70 -8.54 -8.98
CA THR A 149 12.61 -8.72 -9.94
C THR A 149 11.81 -7.41 -10.15
N GLY A 150 11.93 -6.46 -9.21
CA GLY A 150 11.24 -5.19 -9.22
C GLY A 150 9.83 -5.22 -8.64
N SER A 151 9.35 -6.37 -8.13
CA SER A 151 8.04 -6.45 -7.48
C SER A 151 8.04 -5.74 -6.12
N ASN A 152 9.17 -5.79 -5.38
CA ASN A 152 9.38 -5.00 -4.18
C ASN A 152 9.84 -3.59 -4.56
N ALA A 153 8.89 -2.75 -4.92
CA ALA A 153 9.14 -1.38 -5.35
C ALA A 153 9.73 -0.48 -4.25
N ALA A 154 9.43 -0.77 -2.99
CA ALA A 154 10.01 -0.06 -1.85
C ALA A 154 11.51 -0.34 -1.66
N ARG A 155 12.04 -1.38 -2.32
CA ARG A 155 13.43 -1.83 -2.23
C ARG A 155 13.91 -2.04 -0.79
N TRP A 156 12.96 -2.30 0.09
CA TRP A 156 13.19 -2.59 1.49
C TRP A 156 13.46 -4.07 1.70
N CYS A 157 14.41 -4.37 2.57
CA CYS A 157 14.74 -5.73 2.95
C CYS A 157 14.99 -5.80 4.45
N ASP A 158 14.21 -6.62 5.12
CA ASP A 158 14.43 -7.05 6.49
C ASP A 158 14.44 -8.58 6.54
N LYS A 159 15.55 -9.15 6.98
CA LYS A 159 15.75 -10.61 6.98
C LYS A 159 14.80 -11.33 7.95
N SER A 160 14.44 -10.69 9.07
CA SER A 160 13.50 -11.27 10.04
C SER A 160 12.10 -11.31 9.46
N TYR A 161 11.67 -10.23 8.80
CA TYR A 161 10.43 -10.19 8.02
C TYR A 161 10.41 -11.30 6.96
N ASP A 162 11.45 -11.36 6.14
CA ASP A 162 11.58 -12.31 5.03
C ASP A 162 11.54 -13.77 5.53
N ALA A 163 12.16 -14.06 6.68
CA ALA A 163 12.11 -15.39 7.29
C ALA A 163 10.70 -15.78 7.75
N LEU A 164 9.94 -14.85 8.35
CA LEU A 164 8.55 -15.10 8.77
C LEU A 164 7.65 -15.39 7.57
N VAL A 165 7.74 -14.59 6.51
CA VAL A 165 6.95 -14.78 5.29
C VAL A 165 7.29 -16.10 4.62
N LYS A 166 8.57 -16.43 4.46
CA LYS A 166 9.00 -17.73 3.91
C LYS A 166 8.52 -18.92 4.74
N LYS A 167 8.58 -18.79 6.08
CA LYS A 167 8.07 -19.83 6.97
C LYS A 167 6.57 -20.01 6.81
N ALA A 168 5.81 -18.93 6.62
CA ALA A 168 4.36 -18.98 6.41
C ALA A 168 3.96 -19.77 5.15
N LEU A 169 4.80 -19.81 4.12
CA LEU A 169 4.57 -20.63 2.92
C LEU A 169 4.69 -22.13 3.18
N LEU A 170 5.41 -22.54 4.22
CA LEU A 170 5.65 -23.95 4.56
C LEU A 170 4.67 -24.49 5.61
N VAL A 171 3.78 -23.64 6.14
CA VAL A 171 2.83 -24.02 7.20
C VAL A 171 1.44 -24.18 6.62
N SER A 172 0.88 -25.39 6.77
CA SER A 172 -0.47 -25.70 6.29
C SER A 172 -1.58 -25.33 7.26
N ASP A 173 -1.30 -25.29 8.57
CA ASP A 173 -2.28 -24.87 9.58
C ASP A 173 -2.59 -23.37 9.45
N PRO A 174 -3.86 -22.99 9.21
CA PRO A 174 -4.20 -21.61 8.96
C PRO A 174 -3.94 -20.68 10.16
N GLN A 175 -4.10 -21.17 11.39
CA GLN A 175 -3.90 -20.35 12.57
C GLN A 175 -2.42 -20.08 12.84
N ALA A 176 -1.59 -21.10 12.72
CA ALA A 176 -0.14 -20.95 12.83
C ALA A 176 0.40 -20.08 11.71
N ARG A 177 -0.13 -20.21 10.50
CA ARG A 177 0.21 -19.37 9.34
C ARG A 177 -0.18 -17.89 9.57
N ALA A 178 -1.39 -17.66 10.09
CA ALA A 178 -1.87 -16.31 10.43
C ALA A 178 -0.94 -15.60 11.40
N LYS A 179 -0.51 -16.27 12.47
CA LYS A 179 0.43 -15.71 13.45
C LYS A 179 1.77 -15.27 12.85
N LEU A 180 2.26 -15.98 11.84
CA LEU A 180 3.51 -15.60 11.15
C LEU A 180 3.32 -14.29 10.37
N TYR A 181 2.19 -14.12 9.68
CA TYR A 181 1.88 -12.87 8.99
C TYR A 181 1.61 -11.72 9.97
N GLU A 182 0.98 -11.98 11.12
CA GLU A 182 0.80 -10.96 12.16
C GLU A 182 2.15 -10.46 12.70
N GLN A 183 3.10 -11.35 12.97
CA GLN A 183 4.46 -10.99 13.38
C GLN A 183 5.21 -10.21 12.28
N ALA A 184 5.05 -10.60 11.03
CA ALA A 184 5.64 -9.87 9.90
C ALA A 184 5.10 -8.44 9.80
N GLN A 185 3.79 -8.23 10.05
CA GLN A 185 3.19 -6.89 10.05
C GLN A 185 3.70 -5.99 11.18
N GLU A 186 4.10 -6.55 12.33
CA GLU A 186 4.75 -5.78 13.40
C GLU A 186 6.11 -5.22 12.94
N ILE A 187 6.91 -6.04 12.26
CA ILE A 187 8.19 -5.58 11.68
C ILE A 187 7.93 -4.52 10.60
N PHE A 188 6.93 -4.77 9.72
CA PHE A 188 6.53 -3.80 8.71
C PHE A 188 6.15 -2.45 9.32
N TYR A 189 5.34 -2.44 10.36
CA TYR A 189 4.96 -1.22 11.07
C TYR A 189 6.20 -0.50 11.63
N GLN A 190 7.06 -1.20 12.35
CA GLN A 190 8.27 -0.61 12.95
C GLN A 190 9.23 -0.04 11.91
N GLN A 191 9.36 -0.66 10.75
CA GLN A 191 10.28 -0.27 9.68
C GLN A 191 9.68 0.73 8.70
N ALA A 192 8.35 0.84 8.65
CA ALA A 192 7.60 1.78 7.80
C ALA A 192 8.06 1.81 6.32
N PRO A 193 8.16 0.67 5.61
CA PRO A 193 8.61 0.69 4.22
C PRO A 193 7.59 1.36 3.28
N TRP A 194 6.31 1.40 3.66
CA TRP A 194 5.24 2.08 2.93
C TRP A 194 4.50 3.07 3.81
N ILE A 195 3.85 4.03 3.15
CA ILE A 195 2.69 4.73 3.67
C ILE A 195 1.47 3.98 3.15
N THR A 196 0.84 3.18 4.00
CA THR A 196 -0.38 2.45 3.65
C THR A 196 -1.56 3.41 3.58
N LEU A 197 -1.98 3.79 2.37
CA LEU A 197 -3.00 4.82 2.19
C LEU A 197 -4.42 4.30 2.36
N ALA A 198 -4.81 3.38 1.48
CA ALA A 198 -6.19 2.93 1.42
C ALA A 198 -6.34 1.50 0.91
N THR A 199 -7.41 0.85 1.36
CA THR A 199 -7.98 -0.35 0.73
C THR A 199 -9.23 0.08 -0.02
N GLY A 200 -9.24 -0.10 -1.34
CA GLY A 200 -10.37 0.20 -2.20
C GLY A 200 -11.45 -0.89 -2.16
N LYS A 201 -12.70 -0.49 -2.38
CA LYS A 201 -13.83 -1.38 -2.62
C LYS A 201 -14.12 -1.39 -4.11
N THR A 202 -14.35 -2.56 -4.68
CA THR A 202 -14.80 -2.68 -6.07
C THR A 202 -16.31 -2.93 -6.09
N PHE A 203 -17.01 -2.15 -6.88
CA PHE A 203 -18.46 -2.23 -7.03
C PHE A 203 -18.80 -2.87 -8.37
N TYR A 204 -19.81 -3.72 -8.36
CA TYR A 204 -20.37 -4.33 -9.53
C TYR A 204 -21.88 -4.06 -9.56
N ALA A 205 -22.37 -3.64 -10.70
CA ALA A 205 -23.80 -3.40 -10.91
C ALA A 205 -24.36 -4.40 -11.90
N THR A 206 -25.51 -4.99 -11.58
CA THR A 206 -26.30 -5.83 -12.49
C THR A 206 -27.71 -5.28 -12.62
N ARG A 207 -28.38 -5.60 -13.73
CA ARG A 207 -29.82 -5.33 -13.86
C ARG A 207 -30.60 -6.21 -12.87
N SER A 208 -31.76 -5.77 -12.42
CA SER A 208 -32.61 -6.47 -11.46
C SER A 208 -33.07 -7.86 -11.93
N ASN A 209 -33.13 -8.09 -13.23
CA ASN A 209 -33.45 -9.37 -13.83
C ASN A 209 -32.26 -10.30 -14.03
N VAL A 210 -31.05 -9.96 -13.52
CA VAL A 210 -29.88 -10.86 -13.55
C VAL A 210 -29.76 -11.54 -12.21
N SER A 211 -29.74 -12.87 -12.22
CA SER A 211 -29.49 -13.72 -11.03
C SER A 211 -28.27 -14.62 -11.25
N GLY A 212 -27.71 -15.17 -10.17
CA GLY A 212 -26.61 -16.14 -10.23
C GLY A 212 -25.25 -15.59 -10.64
N TYR A 213 -25.13 -14.29 -10.98
CA TYR A 213 -23.85 -13.62 -11.21
C TYR A 213 -23.07 -13.53 -9.89
N ARG A 214 -21.80 -13.86 -9.93
CA ARG A 214 -20.89 -13.80 -8.79
C ARG A 214 -19.62 -13.04 -9.14
N VAL A 215 -19.06 -12.39 -8.14
CA VAL A 215 -17.75 -11.78 -8.24
C VAL A 215 -16.84 -12.42 -7.22
N SER A 216 -15.68 -12.82 -7.65
CA SER A 216 -14.60 -13.32 -6.81
C SER A 216 -13.36 -12.44 -6.98
N MET A 217 -12.32 -12.69 -6.21
CA MET A 217 -11.01 -12.08 -6.41
C MET A 217 -10.40 -12.42 -7.77
N MET A 218 -10.77 -13.56 -8.36
CA MET A 218 -10.35 -13.99 -9.70
C MET A 218 -11.15 -13.34 -10.83
N GLY A 219 -12.10 -12.48 -10.52
CA GLY A 219 -12.93 -11.78 -11.49
C GLY A 219 -14.39 -12.20 -11.48
N SER A 220 -15.07 -11.92 -12.58
CA SER A 220 -16.51 -12.17 -12.77
C SER A 220 -16.79 -13.61 -13.14
N ASP A 221 -17.68 -14.27 -12.39
CA ASP A 221 -18.17 -15.63 -12.68
C ASP A 221 -19.58 -15.55 -13.23
N PHE A 222 -19.72 -15.84 -14.51
CA PHE A 222 -20.99 -15.90 -15.24
C PHE A 222 -21.55 -17.31 -15.34
N SER A 223 -20.88 -18.36 -14.81
CA SER A 223 -21.26 -19.76 -15.01
C SER A 223 -22.68 -20.10 -14.55
N LYS A 224 -23.20 -19.34 -13.59
CA LYS A 224 -24.57 -19.49 -13.05
C LYS A 224 -25.45 -18.28 -13.32
N ALA A 225 -25.00 -17.33 -14.13
CA ALA A 225 -25.78 -16.14 -14.45
C ALA A 225 -26.98 -16.52 -15.32
N LYS A 226 -28.15 -15.94 -14.98
CA LYS A 226 -29.41 -16.14 -15.69
C LYS A 226 -30.10 -14.79 -15.84
N LEU A 227 -30.84 -14.64 -16.94
CA LEU A 227 -31.82 -13.58 -17.15
C LEU A 227 -33.18 -14.13 -16.71
N ASN A 228 -33.85 -13.44 -15.81
CA ASN A 228 -35.20 -13.75 -15.34
C ASN A 228 -36.22 -12.85 -16.06
#